data_8dade536feabe4a6bd2f638aa2e9b8e1
#
_entry.id   8dade536feabe4a6bd2f638aa2e9b8e1
#
_cell.length_a   1.000
_cell.length_b   1.000
_cell.length_c   1.000
_cell.angle_alpha   90.00
_cell.angle_beta   90.00
_cell.angle_gamma   90.00
#
_symmetry.space_group_name_H-M   'P 1'
#
loop_
_entity.id
_entity.type
_entity.pdbx_description
1 polymer ?
#
loop_
_entity_poly.entity_id
_entity_poly.type
_entity_poly.pdbx_seq_one_letter_code
_entity_poly.pdbx_strand_id
1 'polypeptide(L)'
;AKFIAEAKAAGVITVPSAFSPSEIQLMIDKGADIVKVFPAGQLGPDYIKAVQAPLGKLPLMVVGGVNANNVQSYFDKGATYAGIGSGIFDPADIEECNSANLAASIKNLEDKVNW
;
A
#
# COMPACT_ATOMS: atom_id res chain seq x y z
N ALA A 1 16.76 -11.05 -0.36
CA ALA A 1 17.54 -10.82 0.87
C ALA A 1 18.77 -9.94 0.63
N LYS A 2 19.66 -10.34 -0.26
CA LYS A 2 20.87 -9.58 -0.60
C LYS A 2 20.53 -8.18 -1.12
N PHE A 3 19.52 -8.05 -1.96
CA PHE A 3 19.07 -6.80 -2.54
C PHE A 3 18.63 -5.76 -1.48
N ILE A 4 17.88 -6.17 -0.45
CA ILE A 4 17.45 -5.26 0.62
C ILE A 4 18.66 -4.67 1.36
N ALA A 5 19.64 -5.52 1.71
CA ALA A 5 20.84 -5.08 2.39
C ALA A 5 21.67 -4.11 1.54
N GLU A 6 21.82 -4.39 0.26
CA GLU A 6 22.55 -3.53 -0.69
C GLU A 6 21.86 -2.18 -0.90
N ALA A 7 20.53 -2.16 -1.06
CA ALA A 7 19.75 -0.93 -1.20
C ALA A 7 19.83 -0.07 0.08
N LYS A 8 19.75 -0.68 1.25
CA LYS A 8 19.90 0.04 2.52
C LYS A 8 21.30 0.61 2.70
N ALA A 9 22.34 -0.12 2.33
CA ALA A 9 23.70 0.37 2.35
C ALA A 9 23.91 1.56 1.42
N ALA A 10 23.15 1.65 0.34
CA ALA A 10 23.11 2.78 -0.59
C ALA A 10 22.20 3.95 -0.14
N GLY A 11 21.57 3.86 1.03
CA GLY A 11 20.66 4.88 1.56
C GLY A 11 19.30 4.93 0.87
N VAL A 12 18.86 3.82 0.24
CA VAL A 12 17.60 3.73 -0.49
C VAL A 12 16.54 3.05 0.39
N ILE A 13 15.34 3.64 0.44
CA ILE A 13 14.18 3.04 1.11
C ILE A 13 13.73 1.81 0.33
N THR A 14 13.52 0.70 1.04
CA THR A 14 13.13 -0.58 0.45
C THR A 14 11.66 -0.90 0.69
N VAL A 15 10.96 -1.33 -0.38
CA VAL A 15 9.54 -1.68 -0.35
C VAL A 15 9.33 -3.04 -1.05
N PRO A 16 9.85 -4.15 -0.50
CA PRO A 16 9.64 -5.47 -1.08
C PRO A 16 8.17 -5.89 -0.95
N SER A 17 7.74 -6.75 -1.88
CA SER A 17 6.38 -7.30 -1.89
C SER A 17 6.32 -8.60 -1.11
N ALA A 18 5.18 -8.83 -0.45
CA ALA A 18 4.83 -10.07 0.23
C ALA A 18 3.32 -10.30 0.18
N PHE A 19 2.89 -11.54 0.35
CA PHE A 19 1.49 -11.91 0.36
C PHE A 19 1.07 -12.58 1.68
N SER A 20 1.84 -13.56 2.15
CA SER A 20 1.55 -14.31 3.37
C SER A 20 2.21 -13.69 4.62
N PRO A 21 1.72 -14.01 5.83
CA PRO A 21 2.36 -13.55 7.08
C PRO A 21 3.83 -13.97 7.19
N SER A 22 4.18 -15.18 6.73
CA SER A 22 5.56 -15.66 6.74
C SER A 22 6.46 -14.86 5.81
N GLU A 23 5.97 -14.50 4.62
CA GLU A 23 6.69 -13.63 3.69
C GLU A 23 6.86 -12.22 4.26
N ILE A 24 5.82 -11.67 4.87
CA ILE A 24 5.87 -10.35 5.53
C ILE A 24 6.95 -10.36 6.62
N GLN A 25 6.91 -11.35 7.51
CA GLN A 25 7.91 -11.47 8.58
C GLN A 25 9.33 -11.63 8.00
N LEU A 26 9.49 -12.43 6.96
CA LEU A 26 10.78 -12.59 6.29
C LEU A 26 11.32 -11.26 5.74
N MET A 27 10.48 -10.42 5.15
CA MET A 27 10.92 -9.11 4.65
C MET A 27 11.33 -8.18 5.81
N ILE A 28 10.58 -8.18 6.90
CA ILE A 28 10.94 -7.43 8.11
C ILE A 28 12.27 -7.91 8.68
N ASP A 29 12.47 -9.22 8.83
CA ASP A 29 13.72 -9.81 9.34
C ASP A 29 14.93 -9.48 8.45
N LYS A 30 14.71 -9.28 7.16
CA LYS A 30 15.74 -8.83 6.22
C LYS A 30 15.98 -7.31 6.25
N GLY A 31 15.24 -6.59 7.07
CA GLY A 31 15.42 -5.16 7.28
C GLY A 31 14.69 -4.27 6.28
N ALA A 32 13.62 -4.76 5.65
CA ALA A 32 12.78 -3.91 4.80
C ALA A 32 12.22 -2.71 5.58
N ASP A 33 12.19 -1.55 4.95
CA ASP A 33 11.65 -0.33 5.56
C ASP A 33 10.13 -0.33 5.52
N ILE A 34 9.56 -0.80 4.41
CA ILE A 34 8.11 -0.95 4.20
C ILE A 34 7.90 -2.31 3.54
N VAL A 35 6.83 -3.02 3.88
CA VAL A 35 6.44 -4.25 3.20
C VAL A 35 5.15 -4.02 2.41
N LYS A 36 5.23 -4.20 1.10
CA LYS A 36 4.08 -4.10 0.20
C LYS A 36 3.27 -5.39 0.22
N VAL A 37 2.05 -5.32 0.74
CA VAL A 37 1.08 -6.43 0.67
C VAL A 37 0.36 -6.35 -0.67
N PHE A 38 0.59 -7.36 -1.53
CA PHE A 38 0.05 -7.40 -2.89
C PHE A 38 -0.32 -8.83 -3.31
N PRO A 39 -1.48 -9.02 -3.95
CA PRO A 39 -2.55 -8.06 -4.20
C PRO A 39 -3.49 -7.92 -2.97
N ALA A 40 -3.55 -6.75 -2.37
CA ALA A 40 -4.31 -6.52 -1.14
C ALA A 40 -5.84 -6.67 -1.33
N GLY A 41 -6.35 -6.33 -2.49
CA GLY A 41 -7.79 -6.42 -2.81
C GLY A 41 -8.35 -7.84 -2.74
N GLN A 42 -7.53 -8.86 -2.95
CA GLN A 42 -7.94 -10.26 -2.83
C GLN A 42 -8.09 -10.69 -1.36
N LEU A 43 -7.38 -10.04 -0.46
CA LEU A 43 -7.33 -10.38 0.97
C LEU A 43 -8.30 -9.55 1.81
N GLY A 44 -8.54 -8.31 1.38
CA GLY A 44 -9.40 -7.37 2.08
C GLY A 44 -8.75 -6.70 3.32
N PRO A 45 -9.40 -5.67 3.89
CA PRO A 45 -8.85 -4.91 5.00
C PRO A 45 -8.66 -5.73 6.29
N ASP A 46 -9.54 -6.68 6.57
CA ASP A 46 -9.45 -7.50 7.79
C ASP A 46 -8.18 -8.35 7.86
N TYR A 47 -7.63 -8.73 6.71
CA TYR A 47 -6.36 -9.42 6.64
C TYR A 47 -5.21 -8.60 7.26
N ILE A 48 -5.19 -7.29 7.04
CA ILE A 48 -4.17 -6.39 7.59
C ILE A 48 -4.19 -6.41 9.12
N LYS A 49 -5.38 -6.38 9.70
CA LYS A 49 -5.55 -6.51 11.16
C LYS A 49 -5.11 -7.89 11.66
N ALA A 50 -5.53 -8.94 10.97
CA ALA A 50 -5.24 -10.32 11.36
C ALA A 50 -3.74 -10.63 11.36
N VAL A 51 -2.99 -10.16 10.35
CA VAL A 51 -1.52 -10.34 10.28
C VAL A 51 -0.82 -9.63 11.44
N GLN A 52 -1.24 -8.42 11.77
CA GLN A 52 -0.60 -7.62 12.82
C GLN A 52 -0.97 -8.07 14.24
N ALA A 53 -2.05 -8.83 14.42
CA ALA A 53 -2.45 -9.31 15.74
C ALA A 53 -1.34 -10.08 16.48
N PRO A 54 -0.71 -11.10 15.87
CA PRO A 54 0.41 -11.82 16.51
C PRO A 54 1.77 -11.12 16.34
N LEU A 55 1.97 -10.33 15.30
CA LEU A 55 3.28 -9.77 14.93
C LEU A 55 3.51 -8.34 15.45
N GLY A 56 2.46 -7.67 15.94
CA GLY A 56 2.51 -6.26 16.31
C GLY A 56 2.37 -5.32 15.11
N LYS A 57 2.49 -4.03 15.36
CA LYS A 57 2.39 -2.99 14.32
C LYS A 57 3.55 -3.11 13.33
N LEU A 58 3.21 -3.22 12.05
CA LEU A 58 4.16 -3.36 10.95
C LEU A 58 4.01 -2.22 9.93
N PRO A 59 5.09 -1.82 9.26
CA PRO A 59 5.05 -0.80 8.21
C PRO A 59 4.48 -1.37 6.91
N LEU A 60 3.20 -1.69 6.87
CA LEU A 60 2.54 -2.30 5.73
C LEU A 60 1.99 -1.28 4.75
N MET A 61 2.31 -1.48 3.47
CA MET A 61 1.74 -0.75 2.34
C MET A 61 0.77 -1.66 1.60
N VAL A 62 -0.50 -1.29 1.51
CA VAL A 62 -1.50 -2.02 0.74
C VAL A 62 -1.52 -1.56 -0.71
N VAL A 63 -1.46 -2.51 -1.64
CA VAL A 63 -1.41 -2.25 -3.07
C VAL A 63 -2.23 -3.32 -3.82
N GLY A 64 -2.90 -2.90 -4.89
CA GLY A 64 -3.74 -3.77 -5.71
C GLY A 64 -5.19 -3.82 -5.22
N GLY A 65 -6.11 -3.31 -6.04
CA GLY A 65 -7.52 -3.22 -5.71
C GLY A 65 -7.86 -2.14 -4.67
N VAL A 66 -6.91 -1.31 -4.30
CA VAL A 66 -7.11 -0.16 -3.41
C VAL A 66 -7.55 1.05 -4.21
N ASN A 67 -8.56 1.78 -3.73
CA ASN A 67 -9.14 2.93 -4.40
C ASN A 67 -9.69 3.94 -3.36
N ALA A 68 -10.23 5.06 -3.83
CA ALA A 68 -10.78 6.11 -2.97
C ALA A 68 -11.94 5.62 -2.07
N ASN A 69 -12.67 4.57 -2.47
CA ASN A 69 -13.82 4.07 -1.70
C ASN A 69 -13.44 3.09 -0.59
N ASN A 70 -12.25 2.47 -0.67
CA ASN A 70 -11.85 1.43 0.31
C ASN A 70 -10.55 1.75 1.06
N VAL A 71 -9.77 2.73 0.64
CA VAL A 71 -8.46 3.05 1.23
C VAL A 71 -8.56 3.32 2.74
N GLN A 72 -9.57 4.06 3.18
CA GLN A 72 -9.75 4.37 4.60
C GLN A 72 -9.97 3.10 5.43
N SER A 73 -10.71 2.13 4.91
CA SER A 73 -10.93 0.86 5.62
C SER A 73 -9.64 0.08 5.84
N TYR A 74 -8.67 0.16 4.93
CA TYR A 74 -7.34 -0.41 5.15
C TYR A 74 -6.56 0.31 6.24
N PHE A 75 -6.62 1.65 6.27
CA PHE A 75 -5.99 2.44 7.33
C PHE A 75 -6.63 2.15 8.70
N ASP A 76 -7.95 2.05 8.76
CA ASP A 76 -8.68 1.70 10.00
C ASP A 76 -8.29 0.31 10.53
N LYS A 77 -7.87 -0.59 9.67
CA LYS A 77 -7.39 -1.94 10.00
C LYS A 77 -5.88 -2.03 10.24
N GLY A 78 -5.18 -0.89 10.18
CA GLY A 78 -3.79 -0.79 10.60
C GLY A 78 -2.76 -0.75 9.47
N ALA A 79 -3.13 -0.60 8.20
CA ALA A 79 -2.19 -0.26 7.16
C ALA A 79 -1.55 1.11 7.44
N THR A 80 -0.27 1.25 7.14
CA THR A 80 0.46 2.52 7.33
C THR A 80 0.50 3.32 6.04
N TYR A 81 0.58 2.62 4.91
CA TYR A 81 0.71 3.22 3.57
C TYR A 81 -0.27 2.58 2.60
N ALA A 82 -0.61 3.31 1.55
CA ALA A 82 -1.37 2.79 0.42
C ALA A 82 -0.71 3.20 -0.90
N GLY A 83 -0.57 2.24 -1.81
CA GLY A 83 -0.18 2.48 -3.19
C GLY A 83 -1.39 2.27 -4.09
N ILE A 84 -1.83 3.34 -4.74
CA ILE A 84 -3.03 3.33 -5.58
C ILE A 84 -2.61 3.67 -7.00
N GLY A 85 -2.82 2.75 -7.93
CA GLY A 85 -2.58 2.96 -9.35
C GLY A 85 -3.86 3.33 -10.09
N SER A 86 -4.42 2.40 -10.83
CA SER A 86 -5.63 2.58 -11.64
C SER A 86 -6.92 2.87 -10.84
N GLY A 87 -6.89 2.73 -9.52
CA GLY A 87 -8.06 2.96 -8.67
C GLY A 87 -8.38 4.43 -8.36
N ILE A 88 -7.57 5.39 -8.80
CA ILE A 88 -7.79 6.83 -8.57
C ILE A 88 -8.45 7.49 -9.77
N PHE A 89 -7.95 7.22 -10.98
CA PHE A 89 -8.27 7.98 -12.18
C PHE A 89 -9.12 7.18 -13.16
N ASP A 90 -10.04 7.86 -13.86
CA ASP A 90 -10.67 7.32 -15.05
C ASP A 90 -9.61 7.22 -16.17
N PRO A 91 -9.47 6.07 -16.85
CA PRO A 91 -8.54 5.94 -17.97
C PRO A 91 -8.72 6.98 -19.07
N ALA A 92 -9.96 7.38 -19.36
CA ALA A 92 -10.26 8.38 -20.35
C ALA A 92 -9.66 9.75 -19.99
N ASP A 93 -9.70 10.13 -18.70
CA ASP A 93 -9.12 11.40 -18.23
C ASP A 93 -7.59 11.41 -18.39
N ILE A 94 -6.94 10.25 -18.26
CA ILE A 94 -5.50 10.12 -18.52
C ILE A 94 -5.20 10.25 -20.00
N GLU A 95 -5.93 9.52 -20.85
CA GLU A 95 -5.74 9.52 -22.31
C GLU A 95 -5.98 10.90 -22.93
N GLU A 96 -6.99 11.62 -22.44
CA GLU A 96 -7.36 12.95 -22.90
C GLU A 96 -6.58 14.08 -22.23
N CYS A 97 -5.69 13.76 -21.28
CA CYS A 97 -4.95 14.73 -20.46
C CYS A 97 -5.90 15.74 -19.78
N ASN A 98 -7.04 15.27 -19.28
CA ASN A 98 -8.05 16.12 -18.63
C ASN A 98 -7.60 16.51 -17.22
N SER A 99 -6.81 17.57 -17.12
CA SER A 99 -6.22 18.00 -15.85
C SER A 99 -7.24 18.37 -14.77
N ALA A 100 -8.39 18.92 -15.16
CA ALA A 100 -9.45 19.27 -14.21
C ALA A 100 -10.06 18.01 -13.57
N ASN A 101 -10.35 16.98 -14.37
CA ASN A 101 -10.89 15.71 -13.86
C ASN A 101 -9.84 14.94 -13.04
N LEU A 102 -8.58 14.94 -13.46
CA LEU A 102 -7.48 14.32 -12.71
C LEU A 102 -7.33 14.99 -11.34
N ALA A 103 -7.36 16.32 -11.28
CA ALA A 103 -7.32 17.07 -10.01
C ALA A 103 -8.54 16.76 -9.11
N ALA A 104 -9.74 16.66 -9.71
CA ALA A 104 -10.95 16.30 -8.98
C ALA A 104 -10.87 14.87 -8.40
N SER A 105 -10.26 13.93 -9.11
CA SER A 105 -10.05 12.57 -8.64
C SER A 105 -9.10 12.53 -7.42
N ILE A 106 -8.03 13.30 -7.43
CA ILE A 106 -7.13 13.45 -6.28
C ILE A 106 -7.86 14.06 -5.09
N LYS A 107 -8.63 15.13 -5.32
CA LYS A 107 -9.43 15.76 -4.26
C LYS A 107 -10.44 14.80 -3.64
N ASN A 108 -11.10 13.98 -4.46
CA ASN A 108 -12.02 12.96 -3.97
C ASN A 108 -11.31 11.93 -3.06
N LEU A 109 -10.09 11.53 -3.42
CA LEU A 109 -9.28 10.65 -2.57
C LEU A 109 -8.92 11.33 -1.24
N GLU A 110 -8.44 12.56 -1.29
CA GLU A 110 -8.06 13.34 -0.10
C GLU A 110 -9.25 13.49 0.87
N ASP A 111 -10.44 13.78 0.35
CA ASP A 111 -11.65 13.98 1.16
C ASP A 111 -12.14 12.70 1.85
N LYS A 112 -11.74 11.52 1.35
CA LYS A 112 -12.13 10.21 1.91
C LYS A 112 -11.13 9.63 2.89
N VAL A 113 -9.95 10.22 3.04
CA VAL A 113 -8.93 9.77 3.97
C VAL A 113 -8.93 10.68 5.21
N ASN A 114 -8.95 10.08 6.39
CA ASN A 114 -8.79 10.78 7.66
C ASN A 114 -7.29 10.97 7.95
N TRP A 115 -6.80 12.12 7.61
CA TRP A 115 -5.40 12.50 7.81
C TRP A 115 -5.07 12.80 9.27
#